data_7795be02ad109369188f7a52680b2b2d
#
_entry.id   7795be02ad109369188f7a52680b2b2d
#
_cell.length_a   1.000
_cell.length_b   1.000
_cell.length_c   1.000
_cell.angle_alpha   90.00
_cell.angle_beta   90.00
_cell.angle_gamma   90.00
#
_symmetry.space_group_name_H-M   'P 1'
#
loop_
_entity.id
_entity.type
_entity.pdbx_description
1 polymer ?
#
loop_
_entity_poly.entity_id
_entity_poly.type
_entity_poly.pdbx_seq_one_letter_code
_entity_poly.pdbx_strand_id
1 'polypeptide(L)'
;MREMQFAWMVFAVVSCNDAVPDTGQHRELYTIAGETMGTTYTVKVVSTEDEFDLARTRLTIEKRLAQINARMSHYLVDSEIATFNRSYTTEPYPLSSETVDLIAKANDISRVSSGAFDVTVGPFVDAWGFGPKGPPATLPDSQVLDGLRAFVGYELLAVDREASAVRKLRKELTVDLSAIAKGYAVDAISAVITDFGSTDYLVEIGGELRASGNGQQDSPWRVAIERPDPGQVSKVRIIELRDQSIATSGEYRNYYERDGVRVSHTIDPRTGRPVSHQLVAVSVLADQCAFADARATALEVLGPEDGYALAIEQGWEALFLILNEDGRFVERATPTFNQHVE
;
A
#
# COMPACT_ATOMS: atom_id res chain seq x y z
N MET A 1 -16.77 15.21 20.54
CA MET A 1 -15.39 14.81 20.22
C MET A 1 -15.22 13.34 20.63
N ARG A 2 -15.34 12.41 19.69
CA ARG A 2 -14.97 11.01 19.89
C ARG A 2 -13.53 10.87 19.43
N GLU A 3 -12.67 10.48 20.33
CA GLU A 3 -11.27 10.21 20.04
C GLU A 3 -11.18 9.09 18.99
N MET A 4 -10.43 9.36 17.93
CA MET A 4 -10.05 8.35 16.95
C MET A 4 -9.13 7.34 17.65
N GLN A 5 -9.68 6.18 18.04
CA GLN A 5 -8.86 5.05 18.47
C GLN A 5 -8.29 4.38 17.22
N PHE A 6 -6.98 4.53 17.03
CA PHE A 6 -6.21 3.74 16.07
C PHE A 6 -6.26 2.27 16.51
N ALA A 7 -7.04 1.46 15.81
CA ALA A 7 -7.04 0.01 16.02
C ALA A 7 -5.83 -0.59 15.28
N TRP A 8 -4.89 -1.10 16.07
CA TRP A 8 -3.68 -1.78 15.61
C TRP A 8 -4.04 -3.13 15.00
N MET A 9 -3.58 -3.38 13.80
CA MET A 9 -3.74 -4.66 13.14
C MET A 9 -2.52 -5.53 13.43
N VAL A 10 -2.71 -6.54 14.25
CA VAL A 10 -1.71 -7.60 14.45
C VAL A 10 -2.03 -8.74 13.49
N PHE A 11 -1.20 -8.94 12.48
CA PHE A 11 -1.27 -10.16 11.68
C PHE A 11 -0.90 -11.35 12.56
N ALA A 12 -1.86 -12.19 12.86
CA ALA A 12 -1.60 -13.43 13.58
C ALA A 12 -0.98 -14.45 12.61
N VAL A 13 0.33 -14.64 12.73
CA VAL A 13 0.99 -15.80 12.10
C VAL A 13 0.67 -17.03 12.97
N VAL A 14 -0.15 -17.93 12.44
CA VAL A 14 -0.48 -19.19 13.13
C VAL A 14 0.66 -20.17 12.87
N SER A 15 1.41 -20.52 13.91
CA SER A 15 2.35 -21.63 13.90
C SER A 15 1.63 -22.90 14.35
N CYS A 16 1.42 -23.85 13.47
CA CYS A 16 1.03 -25.21 13.84
C CYS A 16 2.28 -26.04 14.09
N ASN A 17 2.34 -26.67 15.24
CA ASN A 17 3.47 -27.48 15.71
C ASN A 17 3.23 -28.95 15.31
N ASP A 18 3.65 -29.35 14.11
CA ASP A 18 3.81 -30.76 13.77
C ASP A 18 5.32 -31.07 13.70
N ALA A 19 5.77 -31.96 14.58
CA ALA A 19 7.18 -32.32 14.71
C ALA A 19 7.66 -33.09 13.49
N VAL A 20 8.45 -32.42 12.62
CA VAL A 20 9.24 -33.03 11.54
C VAL A 20 10.62 -33.40 12.11
N PRO A 21 11.25 -34.52 11.68
CA PRO A 21 12.56 -34.93 12.20
C PRO A 21 13.64 -33.88 11.88
N ASP A 22 14.38 -33.52 12.92
CA ASP A 22 15.49 -32.58 12.91
C ASP A 22 16.62 -33.04 11.92
N THR A 23 16.76 -32.34 10.80
CA THR A 23 17.83 -32.52 9.83
C THR A 23 18.98 -31.53 10.04
N GLY A 24 19.26 -31.14 11.26
CA GLY A 24 20.61 -30.73 11.67
C GLY A 24 21.05 -29.29 11.42
N GLN A 25 20.25 -28.39 10.84
CA GLN A 25 20.51 -26.95 10.87
C GLN A 25 19.47 -26.24 11.72
N HIS A 26 19.91 -25.67 12.84
CA HIS A 26 19.05 -24.87 13.70
C HIS A 26 18.63 -23.60 12.96
N ARG A 27 17.35 -23.50 12.57
CA ARG A 27 16.76 -22.31 11.93
C ARG A 27 16.13 -21.43 13.00
N GLU A 28 16.73 -20.29 13.28
CA GLU A 28 16.26 -19.36 14.30
C GLU A 28 15.46 -18.22 13.66
N LEU A 29 14.32 -17.86 14.29
CA LEU A 29 13.47 -16.76 13.85
C LEU A 29 13.76 -15.50 14.66
N TYR A 30 14.26 -14.47 13.99
CA TYR A 30 14.47 -13.13 14.53
C TYR A 30 13.32 -12.22 14.14
N THR A 31 12.91 -11.35 15.07
CA THR A 31 11.84 -10.38 14.81
C THR A 31 12.28 -8.97 15.16
N ILE A 32 12.11 -8.05 14.22
CA ILE A 32 12.33 -6.61 14.38
C ILE A 32 10.99 -5.93 14.15
N ALA A 33 10.56 -5.07 15.07
CA ALA A 33 9.32 -4.33 14.93
C ALA A 33 9.49 -2.88 15.42
N GLY A 34 8.64 -1.99 14.91
CA GLY A 34 8.63 -0.58 15.27
C GLY A 34 7.52 0.19 14.57
N GLU A 35 7.63 1.51 14.53
CA GLU A 35 6.66 2.42 13.93
C GLU A 35 7.28 3.16 12.75
N THR A 36 6.51 3.34 11.66
CA THR A 36 6.90 4.11 10.49
C THR A 36 5.67 4.54 9.69
N MET A 37 5.74 5.63 8.93
CA MET A 37 4.69 6.05 7.97
C MET A 37 3.27 6.11 8.57
N GLY A 38 3.16 6.47 9.87
CA GLY A 38 1.88 6.52 10.59
C GLY A 38 1.26 5.16 10.93
N THR A 39 2.04 4.07 10.82
CA THR A 39 1.65 2.69 11.12
C THR A 39 2.80 1.93 11.79
N THR A 40 2.69 0.61 11.89
CA THR A 40 3.76 -0.27 12.37
C THR A 40 4.47 -0.98 11.24
N TYR A 41 5.66 -1.51 11.55
CA TYR A 41 6.34 -2.48 10.70
C TYR A 41 6.78 -3.69 11.51
N THR A 42 6.87 -4.82 10.83
CA THR A 42 7.40 -6.09 11.36
C THR A 42 8.29 -6.73 10.31
N VAL A 43 9.53 -7.05 10.69
CA VAL A 43 10.46 -7.81 9.86
C VAL A 43 10.79 -9.11 10.60
N LYS A 44 10.55 -10.23 9.93
CA LYS A 44 10.92 -11.57 10.41
C LYS A 44 12.00 -12.12 9.52
N VAL A 45 13.10 -12.58 10.11
CA VAL A 45 14.23 -13.19 9.39
C VAL A 45 14.50 -14.56 9.97
N VAL A 46 14.58 -15.57 9.13
CA VAL A 46 15.03 -16.91 9.50
C VAL A 46 16.50 -17.02 9.12
N SER A 47 17.35 -17.29 10.10
CA SER A 47 18.79 -17.48 9.89
C SER A 47 19.22 -18.86 10.40
N THR A 48 20.19 -19.43 9.69
CA THR A 48 20.93 -20.63 10.10
C THR A 48 22.31 -20.29 10.65
N GLU A 49 22.65 -19.00 10.67
CA GLU A 49 23.92 -18.52 11.21
C GLU A 49 23.83 -18.43 12.74
N ASP A 50 24.90 -18.84 13.42
CA ASP A 50 24.99 -18.81 14.88
C ASP A 50 24.95 -17.38 15.47
N GLU A 51 25.25 -16.36 14.64
CA GLU A 51 25.24 -14.95 15.04
C GLU A 51 24.59 -14.07 13.96
N PHE A 52 23.25 -13.91 14.02
CA PHE A 52 22.57 -12.88 13.26
C PHE A 52 22.67 -11.53 13.98
N ASP A 53 23.29 -10.52 13.34
CA ASP A 53 23.47 -9.18 13.94
C ASP A 53 22.15 -8.41 13.93
N LEU A 54 21.26 -8.75 14.88
CA LEU A 54 19.94 -8.16 15.06
C LEU A 54 20.00 -6.64 15.30
N ALA A 55 21.01 -6.18 16.06
CA ALA A 55 21.15 -4.77 16.43
C ALA A 55 21.51 -3.91 15.22
N ARG A 56 22.49 -4.35 14.42
CA ARG A 56 22.92 -3.67 13.20
C ARG A 56 21.81 -3.68 12.14
N THR A 57 21.12 -4.81 11.99
CA THR A 57 20.01 -4.96 11.04
C THR A 57 18.88 -3.99 11.40
N ARG A 58 18.47 -3.94 12.68
CA ARG A 58 17.45 -2.98 13.17
C ARG A 58 17.85 -1.54 12.85
N LEU A 59 19.04 -1.14 13.20
CA LEU A 59 19.52 0.23 12.97
C LEU A 59 19.50 0.60 11.48
N THR A 60 19.87 -0.35 10.60
CA THR A 60 19.87 -0.13 9.15
C THR A 60 18.45 -0.01 8.60
N ILE A 61 17.50 -0.84 9.08
CA ILE A 61 16.08 -0.75 8.75
C ILE A 61 15.51 0.62 9.15
N GLU A 62 15.70 1.02 10.41
CA GLU A 62 15.19 2.29 10.93
C GLU A 62 15.75 3.48 10.15
N LYS A 63 17.04 3.47 9.85
CA LYS A 63 17.68 4.50 9.01
C LYS A 63 17.08 4.53 7.61
N ARG A 64 16.83 3.37 6.99
CA ARG A 64 16.25 3.28 5.66
C ARG A 64 14.82 3.80 5.63
N LEU A 65 14.00 3.41 6.59
CA LEU A 65 12.63 3.90 6.75
C LEU A 65 12.57 5.42 6.96
N ALA A 66 13.48 5.97 7.78
CA ALA A 66 13.62 7.42 7.98
C ALA A 66 13.96 8.14 6.66
N GLN A 67 14.85 7.59 5.83
CA GLN A 67 15.20 8.15 4.51
C GLN A 67 14.00 8.15 3.55
N ILE A 68 13.22 7.05 3.53
CA ILE A 68 12.01 6.95 2.70
C ILE A 68 10.99 7.99 3.14
N ASN A 69 10.74 8.13 4.44
CA ASN A 69 9.85 9.16 4.98
C ASN A 69 10.31 10.58 4.61
N ALA A 70 11.60 10.88 4.75
CA ALA A 70 12.16 12.18 4.39
C ALA A 70 12.04 12.52 2.90
N ARG A 71 11.89 11.51 2.03
CA ARG A 71 11.70 11.72 0.59
C ARG A 71 10.22 11.76 0.20
N MET A 72 9.42 10.82 0.66
CA MET A 72 8.12 10.47 0.07
C MET A 72 6.91 10.90 0.89
N SER A 73 7.08 11.33 2.14
CA SER A 73 5.96 11.72 2.99
C SER A 73 5.47 13.13 2.65
N HIS A 74 4.22 13.27 2.25
CA HIS A 74 3.59 14.59 2.10
C HIS A 74 3.14 15.20 3.45
N TYR A 75 3.18 14.42 4.55
CA TYR A 75 2.90 14.91 5.91
C TYR A 75 4.11 15.60 6.54
N LEU A 76 5.34 15.22 6.19
CA LEU A 76 6.56 15.85 6.69
C LEU A 76 6.85 17.12 5.89
N VAL A 77 6.79 18.27 6.55
CA VAL A 77 6.92 19.59 5.91
C VAL A 77 8.21 19.72 5.11
N ASP A 78 9.31 19.16 5.60
CA ASP A 78 10.64 19.27 4.98
C ASP A 78 11.01 18.06 4.10
N SER A 79 10.05 17.17 3.80
CA SER A 79 10.29 16.07 2.88
C SER A 79 10.51 16.57 1.45
N GLU A 80 11.17 15.75 0.64
CA GLU A 80 11.42 16.03 -0.77
C GLU A 80 10.10 16.28 -1.53
N ILE A 81 9.11 15.40 -1.39
CA ILE A 81 7.77 15.54 -2.02
C ILE A 81 7.02 16.76 -1.50
N ALA A 82 7.02 17.02 -0.19
CA ALA A 82 6.34 18.20 0.35
C ALA A 82 6.99 19.50 -0.15
N THR A 83 8.31 19.53 -0.31
CA THR A 83 9.04 20.65 -0.90
C THR A 83 8.74 20.82 -2.38
N PHE A 84 8.72 19.73 -3.15
CA PHE A 84 8.27 19.74 -4.53
C PHE A 84 6.82 20.25 -4.65
N ASN A 85 5.91 19.78 -3.81
CA ASN A 85 4.51 20.21 -3.80
C ASN A 85 4.37 21.72 -3.59
N ARG A 86 5.18 22.30 -2.70
CA ARG A 86 5.20 23.76 -2.45
C ARG A 86 5.95 24.57 -3.52
N SER A 87 6.72 23.92 -4.39
CA SER A 87 7.35 24.63 -5.49
C SER A 87 6.31 25.09 -6.52
N TYR A 88 6.18 26.37 -6.70
CA TYR A 88 5.18 26.97 -7.59
C TYR A 88 5.81 27.20 -8.99
N THR A 89 6.38 26.11 -9.58
CA THR A 89 7.10 26.17 -10.85
C THR A 89 6.59 25.12 -11.84
N THR A 90 6.72 25.41 -13.13
CA THR A 90 6.51 24.45 -14.22
C THR A 90 7.84 24.04 -14.87
N GLU A 91 8.97 24.49 -14.32
CA GLU A 91 10.29 24.04 -14.74
C GLU A 91 10.60 22.64 -14.20
N PRO A 92 11.49 21.88 -14.85
CA PRO A 92 11.98 20.62 -14.31
C PRO A 92 12.53 20.79 -12.89
N TYR A 93 12.06 19.98 -11.97
CA TYR A 93 12.44 20.03 -10.55
C TYR A 93 13.24 18.76 -10.19
N PRO A 94 14.47 18.88 -9.69
CA PRO A 94 15.29 17.73 -9.34
C PRO A 94 14.73 17.03 -8.11
N LEU A 95 14.60 15.71 -8.18
CA LEU A 95 14.25 14.82 -7.08
C LEU A 95 15.26 13.68 -7.02
N SER A 96 15.29 12.96 -5.90
CA SER A 96 16.08 11.73 -5.82
C SER A 96 15.62 10.72 -6.88
N SER A 97 16.56 9.95 -7.42
CA SER A 97 16.25 8.93 -8.45
C SER A 97 15.18 7.95 -7.97
N GLU A 98 15.20 7.59 -6.67
CA GLU A 98 14.18 6.71 -6.07
C GLU A 98 12.77 7.32 -6.14
N THR A 99 12.64 8.61 -5.83
CA THR A 99 11.34 9.31 -5.89
C THR A 99 10.87 9.43 -7.33
N VAL A 100 11.76 9.76 -8.26
CA VAL A 100 11.46 9.82 -9.70
C VAL A 100 11.02 8.46 -10.23
N ASP A 101 11.72 7.39 -9.88
CA ASP A 101 11.37 6.03 -10.30
C ASP A 101 10.03 5.57 -9.73
N LEU A 102 9.72 5.93 -8.48
CA LEU A 102 8.43 5.59 -7.87
C LEU A 102 7.28 6.36 -8.54
N ILE A 103 7.45 7.64 -8.85
CA ILE A 103 6.46 8.44 -9.61
C ILE A 103 6.27 7.85 -11.01
N ALA A 104 7.34 7.42 -11.67
CA ALA A 104 7.22 6.79 -12.98
C ALA A 104 6.44 5.46 -12.92
N LYS A 105 6.70 4.60 -11.93
CA LYS A 105 5.91 3.38 -11.68
C LYS A 105 4.44 3.71 -11.40
N ALA A 106 4.18 4.75 -10.61
CA ALA A 106 2.83 5.24 -10.33
C ALA A 106 2.11 5.66 -11.63
N ASN A 107 2.78 6.43 -12.51
CA ASN A 107 2.22 6.84 -13.80
C ASN A 107 1.95 5.65 -14.74
N ASP A 108 2.73 4.58 -14.66
CA ASP A 108 2.46 3.36 -15.43
C ASP A 108 1.15 2.70 -14.96
N ILE A 109 0.90 2.61 -13.65
CA ILE A 109 -0.38 2.12 -13.11
C ILE A 109 -1.52 3.08 -13.44
N SER A 110 -1.30 4.40 -13.37
CA SER A 110 -2.31 5.40 -13.75
C SER A 110 -2.77 5.22 -15.19
N ARG A 111 -1.82 4.99 -16.10
CA ARG A 111 -2.11 4.78 -17.54
C ARG A 111 -2.93 3.51 -17.76
N VAL A 112 -2.53 2.39 -17.16
CA VAL A 112 -3.20 1.09 -17.31
C VAL A 112 -4.59 1.12 -16.69
N SER A 113 -4.77 1.81 -15.55
CA SER A 113 -6.06 1.95 -14.86
C SER A 113 -6.94 3.09 -15.40
N SER A 114 -6.53 3.76 -16.50
CA SER A 114 -7.26 4.91 -17.07
C SER A 114 -7.53 6.01 -16.04
N GLY A 115 -6.53 6.28 -15.17
CA GLY A 115 -6.58 7.30 -14.14
C GLY A 115 -7.35 6.92 -12.87
N ALA A 116 -7.75 5.66 -12.69
CA ALA A 116 -8.33 5.20 -11.43
C ALA A 116 -7.31 5.22 -10.29
N PHE A 117 -6.05 4.96 -10.59
CA PHE A 117 -4.93 5.27 -9.72
C PHE A 117 -4.26 6.56 -10.20
N ASP A 118 -4.06 7.54 -9.33
CA ASP A 118 -3.42 8.80 -9.69
C ASP A 118 -2.77 9.45 -8.46
N VAL A 119 -1.45 9.60 -8.49
CA VAL A 119 -0.70 10.25 -7.41
C VAL A 119 -0.93 11.76 -7.31
N THR A 120 -1.68 12.34 -8.25
CA THR A 120 -2.04 13.76 -8.19
C THR A 120 -3.40 14.02 -7.51
N VAL A 121 -4.05 12.98 -7.00
CA VAL A 121 -5.38 13.03 -6.36
C VAL A 121 -5.45 13.88 -5.08
N GLY A 122 -4.30 14.26 -4.52
CA GLY A 122 -4.18 14.98 -3.24
C GLY A 122 -5.16 16.14 -3.03
N PRO A 123 -5.42 17.05 -3.99
CA PRO A 123 -6.40 18.10 -3.84
C PRO A 123 -7.83 17.63 -3.52
N PHE A 124 -8.26 16.51 -4.10
CA PHE A 124 -9.55 15.91 -3.78
C PHE A 124 -9.55 15.23 -2.41
N VAL A 125 -8.46 14.53 -2.05
CA VAL A 125 -8.28 13.91 -0.73
C VAL A 125 -8.36 14.98 0.37
N ASP A 126 -7.70 16.11 0.18
CA ASP A 126 -7.76 17.27 1.10
C ASP A 126 -9.17 17.87 1.19
N ALA A 127 -9.87 18.02 0.07
CA ALA A 127 -11.22 18.58 0.03
C ALA A 127 -12.23 17.71 0.78
N TRP A 128 -12.08 16.37 0.70
CA TRP A 128 -12.88 15.41 1.44
C TRP A 128 -12.41 15.21 2.89
N GLY A 129 -11.27 15.82 3.30
CA GLY A 129 -10.82 15.83 4.68
C GLY A 129 -10.01 14.63 5.13
N PHE A 130 -9.45 13.88 4.21
CA PHE A 130 -8.52 12.78 4.48
C PHE A 130 -7.05 13.20 4.42
N GLY A 131 -6.79 14.45 4.04
CA GLY A 131 -5.45 15.05 4.12
C GLY A 131 -5.13 15.61 5.51
N PRO A 132 -3.98 16.29 5.66
CA PRO A 132 -3.47 16.77 6.95
C PRO A 132 -4.39 17.73 7.71
N LYS A 133 -5.32 18.38 7.03
CA LYS A 133 -6.26 19.35 7.64
C LYS A 133 -7.48 18.69 8.30
N GLY A 134 -7.69 17.39 8.06
CA GLY A 134 -8.85 16.66 8.57
C GLY A 134 -10.18 17.06 7.92
N PRO A 135 -11.31 16.51 8.42
CA PRO A 135 -12.64 16.69 7.81
C PRO A 135 -13.05 18.17 7.71
N PRO A 136 -13.56 18.63 6.53
CA PRO A 136 -13.98 20.00 6.32
C PRO A 136 -15.26 20.32 7.11
N ALA A 137 -15.57 21.60 7.33
CA ALA A 137 -16.79 22.04 7.98
C ALA A 137 -18.05 21.67 7.17
N THR A 138 -17.96 21.72 5.85
CA THR A 138 -19.00 21.29 4.88
C THR A 138 -18.37 20.40 3.82
N LEU A 139 -19.12 19.39 3.35
CA LEU A 139 -18.65 18.55 2.25
C LEU A 139 -18.47 19.38 0.97
N PRO A 140 -17.47 19.07 0.12
CA PRO A 140 -17.25 19.79 -1.12
C PRO A 140 -18.44 19.61 -2.08
N ASP A 141 -18.91 20.69 -2.63
CA ASP A 141 -19.91 20.68 -3.69
C ASP A 141 -19.25 20.47 -5.07
N SER A 142 -20.09 20.35 -6.11
CA SER A 142 -19.59 20.12 -7.48
C SER A 142 -18.74 21.28 -7.99
N GLN A 143 -19.01 22.52 -7.58
CA GLN A 143 -18.26 23.70 -8.01
C GLN A 143 -16.82 23.66 -7.43
N VAL A 144 -16.68 23.27 -6.17
CA VAL A 144 -15.36 23.07 -5.53
C VAL A 144 -14.60 21.98 -6.25
N LEU A 145 -15.23 20.80 -6.49
CA LEU A 145 -14.58 19.67 -7.15
C LEU A 145 -14.17 20.01 -8.59
N ASP A 146 -15.01 20.70 -9.35
CA ASP A 146 -14.71 21.13 -10.72
C ASP A 146 -13.54 22.12 -10.76
N GLY A 147 -13.44 23.00 -9.75
CA GLY A 147 -12.29 23.89 -9.59
C GLY A 147 -10.96 23.17 -9.34
N LEU A 148 -11.01 22.08 -8.58
CA LEU A 148 -9.82 21.26 -8.27
C LEU A 148 -9.38 20.36 -9.44
N ARG A 149 -10.30 19.97 -10.32
CA ARG A 149 -10.03 19.07 -11.45
C ARG A 149 -8.93 19.56 -12.37
N ALA A 150 -8.73 20.88 -12.49
CA ALA A 150 -7.65 21.45 -13.29
C ALA A 150 -6.23 21.12 -12.80
N PHE A 151 -6.11 20.61 -11.55
CA PHE A 151 -4.84 20.32 -10.87
C PHE A 151 -4.68 18.84 -10.56
N VAL A 152 -5.58 17.98 -11.05
CA VAL A 152 -5.53 16.52 -10.88
C VAL A 152 -5.49 15.86 -12.24
N GLY A 153 -4.56 14.94 -12.43
CA GLY A 153 -4.36 14.19 -13.66
C GLY A 153 -2.89 13.80 -13.81
N TYR A 154 -2.57 12.53 -13.86
CA TYR A 154 -1.20 12.02 -13.97
C TYR A 154 -0.50 12.51 -15.28
N GLU A 155 -1.27 12.81 -16.32
CA GLU A 155 -0.74 13.40 -17.56
C GLU A 155 -0.17 14.82 -17.37
N LEU A 156 -0.53 15.49 -16.27
CA LEU A 156 0.00 16.80 -15.89
C LEU A 156 1.37 16.71 -15.19
N LEU A 157 1.89 15.50 -15.01
CA LEU A 157 3.17 15.22 -14.35
C LEU A 157 4.14 14.54 -15.32
N ALA A 158 5.09 15.30 -15.85
CA ALA A 158 6.12 14.77 -16.74
C ALA A 158 7.33 14.28 -15.91
N VAL A 159 7.77 13.05 -16.18
CA VAL A 159 8.89 12.39 -15.49
C VAL A 159 10.06 12.22 -16.44
N ASP A 160 11.23 12.68 -16.01
CA ASP A 160 12.52 12.48 -16.69
C ASP A 160 13.45 11.67 -15.77
N ARG A 161 13.56 10.36 -16.05
CA ARG A 161 14.41 9.45 -15.27
C ARG A 161 15.90 9.71 -15.46
N GLU A 162 16.31 10.13 -16.69
CA GLU A 162 17.72 10.36 -16.99
C GLU A 162 18.23 11.61 -16.26
N ALA A 163 17.43 12.68 -16.25
CA ALA A 163 17.75 13.90 -15.53
C ALA A 163 17.45 13.82 -14.03
N SER A 164 16.83 12.73 -13.53
CA SER A 164 16.31 12.63 -12.17
C SER A 164 15.44 13.84 -11.81
N ALA A 165 14.48 14.17 -12.66
CA ALA A 165 13.65 15.36 -12.54
C ALA A 165 12.17 15.06 -12.82
N VAL A 166 11.29 15.85 -12.19
CA VAL A 166 9.86 15.83 -12.44
C VAL A 166 9.38 17.24 -12.75
N ARG A 167 8.49 17.38 -13.71
CA ARG A 167 7.93 18.68 -14.10
C ARG A 167 6.42 18.68 -13.98
N LYS A 168 5.88 19.66 -13.27
CA LYS A 168 4.45 19.96 -13.24
C LYS A 168 4.06 20.72 -14.51
N LEU A 169 3.00 20.31 -15.20
CA LEU A 169 2.41 21.11 -16.28
C LEU A 169 1.45 22.18 -15.74
N ARG A 170 1.10 22.11 -14.47
CA ARG A 170 0.38 23.12 -13.69
C ARG A 170 1.12 23.35 -12.39
N LYS A 171 1.47 24.59 -12.06
CA LYS A 171 2.29 24.92 -10.88
C LYS A 171 1.60 24.56 -9.54
N GLU A 172 0.27 24.46 -9.54
CA GLU A 172 -0.57 24.08 -8.41
C GLU A 172 -0.64 22.57 -8.18
N LEU A 173 -0.22 21.76 -9.16
CA LEU A 173 -0.24 20.31 -9.05
C LEU A 173 0.57 19.83 -7.84
N THR A 174 0.04 18.85 -7.12
CA THR A 174 0.70 18.19 -5.99
C THR A 174 0.76 16.69 -6.22
N VAL A 175 1.74 16.04 -5.58
CA VAL A 175 1.94 14.59 -5.62
C VAL A 175 1.72 14.01 -4.23
N ASP A 176 0.93 12.97 -4.14
CA ASP A 176 0.69 12.15 -2.96
C ASP A 176 1.04 10.69 -3.28
N LEU A 177 2.09 10.18 -2.63
CA LEU A 177 2.58 8.82 -2.84
C LEU A 177 1.99 7.80 -1.86
N SER A 178 1.01 8.15 -1.03
CA SER A 178 0.49 7.30 0.05
C SER A 178 -0.02 5.93 -0.41
N ALA A 179 -0.50 5.84 -1.64
CA ALA A 179 -1.06 4.62 -2.23
C ALA A 179 -0.02 3.71 -2.94
N ILE A 180 1.28 4.00 -2.78
CA ILE A 180 2.38 3.21 -3.35
C ILE A 180 3.63 3.21 -2.46
N ALA A 181 3.76 4.18 -1.55
CA ALA A 181 4.98 4.38 -0.77
C ALA A 181 5.17 3.30 0.30
N LYS A 182 4.10 2.72 0.85
CA LYS A 182 4.21 1.63 1.82
C LYS A 182 4.75 0.36 1.17
N GLY A 183 4.17 -0.01 0.01
CA GLY A 183 4.69 -1.12 -0.79
C GLY A 183 6.14 -0.92 -1.21
N TYR A 184 6.52 0.31 -1.61
CA TYR A 184 7.91 0.64 -1.89
C TYR A 184 8.82 0.49 -0.67
N ALA A 185 8.36 0.90 0.52
CA ALA A 185 9.14 0.75 1.75
C ALA A 185 9.35 -0.74 2.10
N VAL A 186 8.34 -1.59 1.90
CA VAL A 186 8.48 -3.05 2.04
C VAL A 186 9.55 -3.60 1.11
N ASP A 187 9.54 -3.22 -0.18
CA ASP A 187 10.55 -3.64 -1.15
C ASP A 187 11.95 -3.16 -0.75
N ALA A 188 12.06 -1.90 -0.29
CA ALA A 188 13.34 -1.31 0.12
C ALA A 188 13.93 -1.98 1.38
N ILE A 189 13.08 -2.36 2.34
CA ILE A 189 13.54 -3.10 3.53
C ILE A 189 13.88 -4.55 3.16
N SER A 190 13.14 -5.17 2.25
CA SER A 190 13.47 -6.50 1.72
C SER A 190 14.86 -6.52 1.09
N ALA A 191 15.21 -5.48 0.33
CA ALA A 191 16.55 -5.32 -0.23
C ALA A 191 17.63 -5.21 0.88
N VAL A 192 17.36 -4.42 1.94
CA VAL A 192 18.26 -4.34 3.10
C VAL A 192 18.52 -5.72 3.71
N ILE A 193 17.48 -6.54 3.92
CA ILE A 193 17.62 -7.89 4.49
C ILE A 193 18.43 -8.79 3.55
N THR A 194 18.19 -8.70 2.24
CA THR A 194 18.96 -9.46 1.23
C THR A 194 20.44 -9.04 1.22
N ASP A 195 20.75 -7.74 1.35
CA ASP A 195 22.12 -7.22 1.43
C ASP A 195 22.87 -7.71 2.68
N PHE A 196 22.15 -8.06 3.76
CA PHE A 196 22.69 -8.74 4.93
C PHE A 196 22.90 -10.26 4.73
N GLY A 197 22.62 -10.79 3.53
CA GLY A 197 22.82 -12.20 3.17
C GLY A 197 21.65 -13.12 3.53
N SER A 198 20.55 -12.58 4.07
CA SER A 198 19.38 -13.40 4.42
C SER A 198 18.45 -13.57 3.21
N THR A 199 18.04 -14.82 2.97
CA THR A 199 17.13 -15.22 1.88
C THR A 199 15.71 -15.54 2.38
N ASP A 200 15.58 -15.90 3.65
CA ASP A 200 14.35 -16.37 4.29
C ASP A 200 13.79 -15.27 5.20
N TYR A 201 12.86 -14.48 4.71
CA TYR A 201 12.31 -13.35 5.47
C TYR A 201 10.88 -13.00 5.08
N LEU A 202 10.23 -12.27 5.99
CA LEU A 202 8.94 -11.63 5.79
C LEU A 202 9.03 -10.20 6.30
N VAL A 203 8.75 -9.24 5.42
CA VAL A 203 8.66 -7.80 5.72
C VAL A 203 7.21 -7.37 5.61
N GLU A 204 6.71 -6.68 6.63
CA GLU A 204 5.35 -6.14 6.68
C GLU A 204 5.42 -4.68 7.13
N ILE A 205 4.67 -3.78 6.46
CA ILE A 205 4.49 -2.37 6.84
C ILE A 205 3.03 -1.99 6.59
N GLY A 206 2.25 -1.82 7.66
CA GLY A 206 0.88 -1.30 7.59
C GLY A 206 -0.11 -2.15 6.79
N GLY A 207 0.18 -3.43 6.58
CA GLY A 207 -0.64 -4.36 5.84
C GLY A 207 -0.08 -4.74 4.46
N GLU A 208 0.88 -3.99 3.95
CA GLU A 208 1.65 -4.35 2.76
C GLU A 208 2.79 -5.28 3.16
N LEU A 209 3.01 -6.35 2.39
CA LEU A 209 3.86 -7.44 2.81
C LEU A 209 4.65 -8.04 1.64
N ARG A 210 5.90 -8.43 1.92
CA ARG A 210 6.74 -9.24 1.04
C ARG A 210 7.34 -10.40 1.81
N ALA A 211 7.24 -11.60 1.23
CA ALA A 211 7.92 -12.79 1.70
C ALA A 211 9.01 -13.20 0.72
N SER A 212 10.10 -13.77 1.24
CA SER A 212 11.14 -14.44 0.47
C SER A 212 11.52 -15.76 1.14
N GLY A 213 11.84 -16.76 0.34
CA GLY A 213 12.24 -18.10 0.81
C GLY A 213 11.20 -18.75 1.71
N ASN A 214 11.67 -19.40 2.77
CA ASN A 214 10.85 -20.20 3.68
C ASN A 214 10.80 -19.65 5.10
N GLY A 215 9.69 -19.92 5.80
CA GLY A 215 9.57 -19.70 7.24
C GLY A 215 10.44 -20.62 8.09
N GLN A 216 10.35 -20.49 9.42
CA GLN A 216 11.19 -21.22 10.38
C GLN A 216 11.11 -22.76 10.22
N GLN A 217 9.95 -23.28 9.83
CA GLN A 217 9.72 -24.73 9.64
C GLN A 217 10.06 -25.24 8.23
N ASP A 218 10.85 -24.48 7.48
CA ASP A 218 11.19 -24.76 6.08
C ASP A 218 9.97 -24.92 5.14
N SER A 219 8.91 -24.21 5.46
CA SER A 219 7.67 -24.13 4.68
C SER A 219 7.43 -22.71 4.18
N PRO A 220 6.62 -22.50 3.14
CA PRO A 220 6.23 -21.15 2.70
C PRO A 220 5.70 -20.29 3.85
N TRP A 221 5.83 -18.98 3.72
CA TRP A 221 5.25 -18.04 4.67
C TRP A 221 3.73 -18.05 4.56
N ARG A 222 3.03 -18.30 5.67
CA ARG A 222 1.56 -18.35 5.70
C ARG A 222 1.00 -17.01 6.18
N VAL A 223 0.22 -16.36 5.34
CA VAL A 223 -0.36 -15.05 5.59
C VAL A 223 -1.88 -15.15 5.55
N ALA A 224 -2.54 -14.57 6.55
CA ALA A 224 -4.00 -14.51 6.58
C ALA A 224 -4.50 -13.22 5.93
N ILE A 225 -5.40 -13.33 4.96
CA ILE A 225 -6.22 -12.21 4.48
C ILE A 225 -7.41 -12.09 5.44
N GLU A 226 -7.62 -10.90 5.98
CA GLU A 226 -8.67 -10.65 6.97
C GLU A 226 -9.98 -10.22 6.31
N ARG A 227 -11.09 -10.60 6.95
CA ARG A 227 -12.43 -10.10 6.63
C ARG A 227 -12.80 -9.00 7.61
N PRO A 228 -13.31 -7.87 7.13
CA PRO A 228 -13.73 -6.77 7.98
C PRO A 228 -15.10 -7.05 8.63
N ASP A 229 -15.16 -7.98 9.57
CA ASP A 229 -16.37 -8.21 10.37
C ASP A 229 -16.46 -7.19 11.50
N PRO A 230 -17.59 -6.50 11.70
CA PRO A 230 -17.78 -5.60 12.83
C PRO A 230 -17.60 -6.34 14.16
N GLY A 231 -16.51 -6.02 14.90
CA GLY A 231 -16.25 -6.55 16.23
C GLY A 231 -15.57 -7.91 16.31
N GLN A 232 -15.26 -8.57 15.20
CA GLN A 232 -14.48 -9.80 15.16
C GLN A 232 -13.48 -9.78 14.00
N VAL A 233 -12.23 -10.17 14.27
CA VAL A 233 -11.27 -10.47 13.21
C VAL A 233 -11.57 -11.90 12.73
N SER A 234 -12.17 -12.00 11.54
CA SER A 234 -12.34 -13.29 10.87
C SER A 234 -11.40 -13.39 9.69
N LYS A 235 -10.82 -14.56 9.50
CA LYS A 235 -9.93 -14.82 8.35
C LYS A 235 -10.79 -15.17 7.14
N VAL A 236 -10.48 -14.54 6.00
CA VAL A 236 -11.07 -14.92 4.71
C VAL A 236 -10.33 -16.14 4.18
N ARG A 237 -9.02 -16.00 4.03
CA ARG A 237 -8.16 -17.03 3.46
C ARG A 237 -6.79 -17.02 4.11
N ILE A 238 -6.14 -18.17 4.10
CA ILE A 238 -4.70 -18.30 4.34
C ILE A 238 -4.07 -18.53 2.97
N ILE A 239 -3.07 -17.75 2.65
CA ILE A 239 -2.27 -17.91 1.43
C ILE A 239 -0.82 -18.23 1.79
N GLU A 240 -0.19 -19.01 0.95
CA GLU A 240 1.24 -19.30 1.04
C GLU A 240 2.02 -18.36 0.14
N LEU A 241 2.96 -17.63 0.71
CA LEU A 241 3.83 -16.71 -0.01
C LEU A 241 5.26 -17.27 -0.05
N ARG A 242 5.84 -17.23 -1.24
CA ARG A 242 7.25 -17.47 -1.49
C ARG A 242 7.71 -16.54 -2.60
N ASP A 243 8.70 -15.69 -2.30
CA ASP A 243 9.28 -14.72 -3.24
C ASP A 243 8.25 -13.76 -3.86
N GLN A 244 7.19 -13.47 -3.13
CA GLN A 244 6.06 -12.65 -3.56
C GLN A 244 5.67 -11.59 -2.53
N SER A 245 4.94 -10.60 -3.01
CA SER A 245 4.35 -9.52 -2.21
C SER A 245 2.83 -9.56 -2.27
N ILE A 246 2.18 -9.09 -1.22
CA ILE A 246 0.74 -8.83 -1.17
C ILE A 246 0.47 -7.47 -0.57
N ALA A 247 -0.51 -6.77 -1.12
CA ALA A 247 -1.08 -5.56 -0.55
C ALA A 247 -2.60 -5.63 -0.59
N THR A 248 -3.25 -4.97 0.36
CA THR A 248 -4.71 -4.93 0.46
C THR A 248 -5.20 -3.51 0.63
N SER A 249 -6.01 -3.04 -0.32
CA SER A 249 -6.80 -1.82 -0.20
C SER A 249 -8.21 -2.14 0.27
N GLY A 250 -8.81 -1.28 1.12
CA GLY A 250 -10.16 -1.51 1.62
C GLY A 250 -10.77 -0.31 2.34
N GLU A 251 -12.06 -0.09 2.12
CA GLU A 251 -12.82 1.05 2.63
C GLU A 251 -13.18 0.97 4.12
N TYR A 252 -13.06 -0.20 4.74
CA TYR A 252 -13.61 -0.45 6.09
C TYR A 252 -12.80 0.16 7.22
N ARG A 253 -11.58 0.66 6.95
CA ARG A 253 -10.64 1.16 7.97
C ARG A 253 -10.68 2.67 8.12
N ASN A 254 -10.79 3.40 7.02
CA ASN A 254 -10.69 4.85 6.98
C ASN A 254 -11.94 5.47 6.35
N TYR A 255 -12.91 5.78 7.18
CA TYR A 255 -14.12 6.50 6.78
C TYR A 255 -14.58 7.38 7.94
N TYR A 256 -15.39 8.35 7.64
CA TYR A 256 -16.18 9.05 8.64
C TYR A 256 -17.64 9.09 8.20
N GLU A 257 -18.53 9.29 9.18
CA GLU A 257 -19.95 9.47 8.92
C GLU A 257 -20.34 10.93 9.11
N ARG A 258 -21.08 11.48 8.14
CA ARG A 258 -21.64 12.82 8.22
C ARG A 258 -23.05 12.83 7.67
N ASP A 259 -23.99 13.36 8.44
CA ASP A 259 -25.41 13.46 8.08
C ASP A 259 -26.02 12.12 7.63
N GLY A 260 -25.57 11.03 8.24
CA GLY A 260 -25.97 9.66 7.91
C GLY A 260 -25.35 9.10 6.62
N VAL A 261 -24.42 9.83 6.00
CA VAL A 261 -23.67 9.37 4.83
C VAL A 261 -22.28 8.96 5.25
N ARG A 262 -21.89 7.74 4.88
CA ARG A 262 -20.50 7.24 5.01
C ARG A 262 -19.66 7.84 3.89
N VAL A 263 -18.55 8.46 4.27
CA VAL A 263 -17.57 9.03 3.34
C VAL A 263 -16.30 8.18 3.41
N SER A 264 -15.98 7.49 2.33
CA SER A 264 -14.76 6.68 2.18
C SER A 264 -13.54 7.59 1.98
N HIS A 265 -12.39 7.15 2.48
CA HIS A 265 -11.10 7.81 2.22
C HIS A 265 -10.60 7.58 0.78
N THR A 266 -11.08 6.55 0.11
CA THR A 266 -10.72 6.22 -1.26
C THR A 266 -11.47 7.14 -2.21
N ILE A 267 -10.75 8.04 -2.85
CA ILE A 267 -11.30 9.02 -3.80
C ILE A 267 -10.99 8.57 -5.22
N ASP A 268 -12.02 8.54 -6.07
CA ASP A 268 -11.82 8.33 -7.51
C ASP A 268 -11.29 9.62 -8.16
N PRO A 269 -10.04 9.63 -8.67
CA PRO A 269 -9.44 10.83 -9.27
C PRO A 269 -10.21 11.33 -10.50
N ARG A 270 -10.91 10.45 -11.20
CA ARG A 270 -11.67 10.75 -12.42
C ARG A 270 -12.93 11.55 -12.12
N THR A 271 -13.55 11.31 -10.97
CA THR A 271 -14.78 11.98 -10.52
C THR A 271 -14.53 13.03 -9.45
N GLY A 272 -13.45 12.94 -8.70
CA GLY A 272 -13.14 13.72 -7.51
C GLY A 272 -14.03 13.37 -6.33
N ARG A 273 -14.71 12.22 -6.34
CA ARG A 273 -15.66 11.78 -5.31
C ARG A 273 -15.20 10.50 -4.63
N PRO A 274 -15.59 10.30 -3.35
CA PRO A 274 -15.41 9.01 -2.69
C PRO A 274 -16.07 7.90 -3.50
N VAL A 275 -15.43 6.73 -3.52
CA VAL A 275 -16.05 5.54 -4.10
C VAL A 275 -17.29 5.13 -3.31
N SER A 276 -18.26 4.52 -3.99
CA SER A 276 -19.57 4.19 -3.39
C SER A 276 -20.13 2.85 -3.90
N HIS A 277 -19.25 1.90 -4.26
CA HIS A 277 -19.63 0.58 -4.71
C HIS A 277 -19.57 -0.46 -3.56
N GLN A 278 -19.87 -1.72 -3.87
CA GLN A 278 -19.96 -2.82 -2.90
C GLN A 278 -18.62 -3.55 -2.67
N LEU A 279 -17.53 -3.14 -3.31
CA LEU A 279 -16.20 -3.68 -3.04
C LEU A 279 -15.73 -3.18 -1.67
N VAL A 280 -15.45 -4.12 -0.77
CA VAL A 280 -15.06 -3.83 0.61
C VAL A 280 -13.55 -3.86 0.78
N ALA A 281 -12.90 -4.79 0.06
CA ALA A 281 -11.45 -4.89 0.01
C ALA A 281 -11.00 -5.61 -1.25
N VAL A 282 -9.79 -5.33 -1.70
CA VAL A 282 -9.10 -6.07 -2.73
C VAL A 282 -7.66 -6.33 -2.33
N SER A 283 -7.25 -7.60 -2.38
CA SER A 283 -5.87 -8.03 -2.14
C SER A 283 -5.22 -8.38 -3.47
N VAL A 284 -4.00 -7.88 -3.70
CA VAL A 284 -3.25 -8.09 -4.94
C VAL A 284 -1.89 -8.71 -4.63
N LEU A 285 -1.54 -9.77 -5.37
CA LEU A 285 -0.21 -10.36 -5.38
C LEU A 285 0.64 -9.77 -6.51
N ALA A 286 1.93 -9.54 -6.24
CA ALA A 286 2.89 -9.11 -7.25
C ALA A 286 4.34 -9.42 -6.83
N ASP A 287 5.28 -9.37 -7.80
CA ASP A 287 6.71 -9.53 -7.52
C ASP A 287 7.29 -8.38 -6.67
N GLN A 288 6.77 -7.16 -6.82
CA GLN A 288 7.14 -5.99 -6.04
C GLN A 288 5.93 -5.48 -5.26
N CYS A 289 6.15 -5.19 -3.98
CA CYS A 289 5.09 -4.73 -3.09
C CYS A 289 4.54 -3.34 -3.50
N ALA A 290 5.39 -2.47 -4.06
CA ALA A 290 4.95 -1.19 -4.61
C ALA A 290 3.89 -1.35 -5.71
N PHE A 291 4.02 -2.36 -6.58
CA PHE A 291 2.99 -2.65 -7.58
C PHE A 291 1.75 -3.29 -6.99
N ALA A 292 1.90 -4.18 -5.99
CA ALA A 292 0.75 -4.74 -5.29
C ALA A 292 -0.11 -3.64 -4.65
N ASP A 293 0.52 -2.70 -3.94
CA ASP A 293 -0.11 -1.54 -3.26
C ASP A 293 -0.86 -0.63 -4.25
N ALA A 294 -0.17 -0.18 -5.31
CA ALA A 294 -0.78 0.69 -6.32
C ALA A 294 -1.91 0.00 -7.12
N ARG A 295 -1.74 -1.29 -7.47
CA ARG A 295 -2.76 -2.07 -8.18
C ARG A 295 -3.99 -2.31 -7.30
N ALA A 296 -3.80 -2.62 -6.02
CA ALA A 296 -4.89 -2.79 -5.07
C ALA A 296 -5.72 -1.51 -4.98
N THR A 297 -5.09 -0.33 -4.86
CA THR A 297 -5.77 0.96 -4.88
C THR A 297 -6.50 1.21 -6.20
N ALA A 298 -5.87 0.93 -7.35
CA ALA A 298 -6.53 1.07 -8.66
C ALA A 298 -7.79 0.22 -8.79
N LEU A 299 -7.70 -1.05 -8.37
CA LEU A 299 -8.82 -1.99 -8.43
C LEU A 299 -9.93 -1.62 -7.44
N GLU A 300 -9.58 -1.11 -6.27
CA GLU A 300 -10.56 -0.60 -5.30
C GLU A 300 -11.31 0.60 -5.87
N VAL A 301 -10.63 1.56 -6.49
CA VAL A 301 -11.29 2.71 -7.12
C VAL A 301 -12.22 2.29 -8.25
N LEU A 302 -11.84 1.31 -9.06
CA LEU A 302 -12.65 0.78 -10.17
C LEU A 302 -13.88 0.00 -9.70
N GLY A 303 -13.81 -0.59 -8.51
CA GLY A 303 -14.90 -1.41 -7.97
C GLY A 303 -14.92 -2.85 -8.49
N PRO A 304 -15.96 -3.63 -8.13
CA PRO A 304 -15.94 -5.08 -8.28
C PRO A 304 -16.03 -5.58 -9.72
N GLU A 305 -16.64 -4.83 -10.65
CA GLU A 305 -16.81 -5.26 -12.04
C GLU A 305 -15.66 -4.76 -12.93
N ASP A 306 -15.47 -3.45 -13.01
CA ASP A 306 -14.43 -2.84 -13.85
C ASP A 306 -13.03 -3.21 -13.33
N GLY A 307 -12.84 -3.24 -12.01
CA GLY A 307 -11.59 -3.68 -11.39
C GLY A 307 -11.27 -5.14 -11.68
N TYR A 308 -12.28 -6.03 -11.61
CA TYR A 308 -12.07 -7.43 -11.96
C TYR A 308 -11.74 -7.60 -13.44
N ALA A 309 -12.44 -6.88 -14.32
CA ALA A 309 -12.17 -6.93 -15.76
C ALA A 309 -10.73 -6.48 -16.07
N LEU A 310 -10.27 -5.38 -15.46
CA LEU A 310 -8.90 -4.91 -15.59
C LEU A 310 -7.90 -5.95 -15.06
N ALA A 311 -8.15 -6.53 -13.89
CA ALA A 311 -7.26 -7.54 -13.32
C ALA A 311 -7.10 -8.75 -14.25
N ILE A 312 -8.17 -9.21 -14.89
CA ILE A 312 -8.13 -10.29 -15.90
C ILE A 312 -7.34 -9.85 -17.13
N GLU A 313 -7.64 -8.66 -17.68
CA GLU A 313 -6.98 -8.13 -18.88
C GLU A 313 -5.46 -8.01 -18.68
N GLN A 314 -5.04 -7.53 -17.52
CA GLN A 314 -3.63 -7.31 -17.19
C GLN A 314 -2.93 -8.55 -16.59
N GLY A 315 -3.65 -9.66 -16.37
CA GLY A 315 -3.13 -10.86 -15.73
C GLY A 315 -2.73 -10.62 -14.27
N TRP A 316 -3.37 -9.67 -13.57
CA TRP A 316 -3.08 -9.40 -12.16
C TRP A 316 -3.74 -10.45 -11.27
N GLU A 317 -3.02 -10.88 -10.27
CA GLU A 317 -3.47 -11.82 -9.26
C GLU A 317 -4.20 -11.08 -8.15
N ALA A 318 -5.52 -11.16 -8.10
CA ALA A 318 -6.34 -10.38 -7.19
C ALA A 318 -7.49 -11.18 -6.57
N LEU A 319 -7.78 -10.89 -5.30
CA LEU A 319 -8.93 -11.37 -4.55
C LEU A 319 -9.80 -10.17 -4.15
N PHE A 320 -11.03 -10.14 -4.64
CA PHE A 320 -12.05 -9.14 -4.34
C PHE A 320 -12.98 -9.65 -3.24
N LEU A 321 -13.20 -8.86 -2.21
CA LEU A 321 -14.18 -9.10 -1.17
C LEU A 321 -15.33 -8.11 -1.34
N ILE A 322 -16.51 -8.62 -1.70
CA ILE A 322 -17.66 -7.82 -2.10
C ILE A 322 -18.78 -8.02 -1.09
N LEU A 323 -19.46 -6.96 -0.68
CA LEU A 323 -20.66 -7.03 0.14
C LEU A 323 -21.87 -7.10 -0.79
N ASN A 324 -22.58 -8.25 -0.83
CA ASN A 324 -23.76 -8.39 -1.68
C ASN A 324 -24.99 -7.67 -1.09
N GLU A 325 -26.10 -7.63 -1.83
CA GLU A 325 -27.35 -6.98 -1.40
C GLU A 325 -27.97 -7.60 -0.14
N ASP A 326 -27.67 -8.87 0.16
CA ASP A 326 -28.10 -9.55 1.40
C ASP A 326 -27.22 -9.21 2.61
N GLY A 327 -26.22 -8.35 2.46
CA GLY A 327 -25.24 -8.00 3.50
C GLY A 327 -24.24 -9.12 3.80
N ARG A 328 -24.01 -10.05 2.87
CA ARG A 328 -23.04 -11.14 2.99
C ARG A 328 -21.80 -10.86 2.17
N PHE A 329 -20.65 -11.27 2.69
CA PHE A 329 -19.40 -11.18 1.94
C PHE A 329 -19.33 -12.29 0.88
N VAL A 330 -18.99 -11.89 -0.35
CA VAL A 330 -18.73 -12.78 -1.48
C VAL A 330 -17.30 -12.55 -1.95
N GLU A 331 -16.57 -13.63 -2.17
CA GLU A 331 -15.21 -13.60 -2.69
C GLU A 331 -15.23 -13.83 -4.21
N ARG A 332 -14.43 -13.04 -4.93
CA ARG A 332 -14.18 -13.22 -6.36
C ARG A 332 -12.69 -13.09 -6.62
N ALA A 333 -12.04 -14.21 -6.91
CA ALA A 333 -10.60 -14.25 -7.18
C ALA A 333 -10.33 -14.38 -8.67
N THR A 334 -9.23 -13.78 -9.14
CA THR A 334 -8.72 -14.09 -10.49
C THR A 334 -8.22 -15.53 -10.55
N PRO A 335 -8.24 -16.19 -11.73
CA PRO A 335 -7.82 -17.58 -11.84
C PRO A 335 -6.40 -17.86 -11.31
N THR A 336 -5.48 -16.94 -11.55
CA THR A 336 -4.08 -17.03 -11.11
C THR A 336 -3.93 -16.90 -9.59
N PHE A 337 -4.72 -16.02 -8.95
CA PHE A 337 -4.72 -15.87 -7.49
C PHE A 337 -5.06 -17.17 -6.76
N ASN A 338 -6.01 -17.96 -7.31
CA ASN A 338 -6.43 -19.21 -6.69
C ASN A 338 -5.34 -20.29 -6.67
N GLN A 339 -4.22 -20.13 -7.38
CA GLN A 339 -3.10 -21.07 -7.36
C GLN A 339 -2.25 -20.94 -6.07
N HIS A 340 -2.41 -19.87 -5.30
CA HIS A 340 -1.69 -19.59 -4.04
C HIS A 340 -2.52 -19.95 -2.79
N VAL A 341 -3.70 -20.50 -2.95
CA VAL A 341 -4.63 -20.83 -1.86
C VAL A 341 -4.56 -22.31 -1.54
N GLU A 342 -4.48 -22.65 -0.23
CA GLU A 342 -4.65 -24.02 0.28
C GLU A 342 -6.07 -24.55 0.05
#